data_0e7e05fd3c68763cfe52c542e848ce1b
#
_entry.id   0e7e05fd3c68763cfe52c542e848ce1b
#
_cell.length_a   1.000
_cell.length_b   1.000
_cell.length_c   1.000
_cell.angle_alpha   90.00
_cell.angle_beta   90.00
_cell.angle_gamma   90.00
#
_symmetry.space_group_name_H-M   'P 1'
#
loop_
_entity.id
_entity.type
_entity.pdbx_description
1 polymer ?
#
loop_
_entity_poly.entity_id
_entity_poly.type
_entity_poly.pdbx_seq_one_letter_code
_entity_poly.pdbx_strand_id
1 'polypeptide(L)'
;MSHIRSRDTKPELRVRRWLWSHGYRYRLNVKSVPGKPDIVMRTYRTAIFVNGCFWHGHDVVVPQLSGCNLVVNSDCCKIPTTNREFWVAKIRRNQERDQRNYALLRDNGWQVVVIWECQLKTAVIEHTMREVEVKLNDNLLSLYKRRTPKPYREEQGQIQTAAEDDILSRSALSGVEKTEKCTIS
;
A
#
# COMPACT_ATOMS: atom_id res chain seq x y z
N MET A 1 28.25 27.60 -8.97
CA MET A 1 27.48 26.47 -8.41
C MET A 1 26.55 25.96 -9.49
N SER A 2 26.71 24.73 -9.95
CA SER A 2 25.82 24.17 -10.97
C SER A 2 24.38 24.07 -10.41
N HIS A 3 23.40 24.45 -11.19
CA HIS A 3 21.99 24.35 -10.87
C HIS A 3 21.63 22.88 -10.68
N ILE A 4 21.59 22.39 -9.43
CA ILE A 4 21.08 21.07 -9.10
C ILE A 4 19.57 21.14 -9.32
N ARG A 5 19.09 20.40 -10.33
CA ARG A 5 17.64 20.31 -10.60
C ARG A 5 16.99 19.61 -9.43
N SER A 6 15.95 20.22 -8.87
CA SER A 6 15.13 19.64 -7.80
C SER A 6 13.99 18.75 -8.33
N ARG A 7 13.90 18.57 -9.64
CA ARG A 7 12.87 17.78 -10.35
C ARG A 7 13.47 17.09 -11.56
N ASP A 8 12.87 15.96 -11.92
CA ASP A 8 13.29 15.16 -13.08
C ASP A 8 14.77 14.77 -13.00
N THR A 9 15.20 14.40 -11.80
CA THR A 9 16.55 13.91 -11.57
C THR A 9 16.77 12.56 -12.26
N LYS A 10 18.02 12.23 -12.55
CA LYS A 10 18.35 10.94 -13.17
C LYS A 10 17.79 9.73 -12.39
N PRO A 11 17.88 9.66 -11.05
CA PRO A 11 17.26 8.61 -10.25
C PRO A 11 15.73 8.53 -10.43
N GLU A 12 15.02 9.66 -10.34
CA GLU A 12 13.57 9.70 -10.53
C GLU A 12 13.17 9.19 -11.91
N LEU A 13 13.87 9.61 -12.97
CA LEU A 13 13.57 9.18 -14.34
C LEU A 13 13.79 7.67 -14.53
N ARG A 14 14.79 7.06 -13.86
CA ARG A 14 14.99 5.61 -13.89
C ARG A 14 13.80 4.86 -13.30
N VAL A 15 13.34 5.26 -12.10
CA VAL A 15 12.18 4.67 -11.44
C VAL A 15 10.93 4.82 -12.31
N ARG A 16 10.68 6.02 -12.82
CA ARG A 16 9.52 6.31 -13.69
C ARG A 16 9.50 5.46 -14.95
N ARG A 17 10.63 5.31 -15.64
CA ARG A 17 10.74 4.48 -16.84
C ARG A 17 10.48 3.02 -16.54
N TRP A 18 11.07 2.50 -15.47
CA TRP A 18 10.85 1.13 -15.06
C TRP A 18 9.39 0.85 -14.74
N LEU A 19 8.76 1.67 -13.92
CA LEU A 19 7.33 1.54 -13.59
C LEU A 19 6.46 1.59 -14.84
N TRP A 20 6.74 2.52 -15.74
CA TRP A 20 5.96 2.65 -16.98
C TRP A 20 6.10 1.44 -17.90
N SER A 21 7.31 0.93 -18.09
CA SER A 21 7.57 -0.25 -18.94
C SER A 21 6.95 -1.53 -18.39
N HIS A 22 6.71 -1.60 -17.06
CA HIS A 22 6.04 -2.71 -16.39
C HIS A 22 4.51 -2.49 -16.23
N GLY A 23 3.94 -1.55 -16.94
CA GLY A 23 2.48 -1.34 -16.97
C GLY A 23 1.92 -0.52 -15.82
N TYR A 24 2.73 -0.04 -14.89
CA TYR A 24 2.28 0.79 -13.78
C TYR A 24 1.92 2.21 -14.24
N ARG A 25 0.81 2.73 -13.72
CA ARG A 25 0.37 4.10 -13.98
C ARG A 25 0.44 4.93 -12.70
N TYR A 26 0.97 6.13 -12.82
CA TYR A 26 1.24 7.01 -11.68
C TYR A 26 0.96 8.47 -12.01
N ARG A 27 0.94 9.31 -10.99
CA ARG A 27 0.88 10.77 -11.11
C ARG A 27 2.11 11.40 -10.47
N LEU A 28 2.53 12.53 -11.01
CA LEU A 28 3.66 13.31 -10.52
C LEU A 28 3.15 14.59 -9.87
N ASN A 29 3.93 15.14 -8.94
CA ASN A 29 3.71 16.47 -8.35
C ASN A 29 2.28 16.69 -7.81
N VAL A 30 1.70 15.69 -7.15
CA VAL A 30 0.33 15.77 -6.60
C VAL A 30 0.35 16.63 -5.34
N LYS A 31 -0.15 17.89 -5.44
CA LYS A 31 -0.14 18.87 -4.35
C LYS A 31 -0.99 18.46 -3.14
N SER A 32 -2.03 17.67 -3.36
CA SER A 32 -2.95 17.20 -2.29
C SER A 32 -2.38 16.08 -1.44
N VAL A 33 -1.20 15.56 -1.77
CA VAL A 33 -0.54 14.50 -1.02
C VAL A 33 0.58 15.10 -0.16
N PRO A 34 0.57 14.90 1.17
CA PRO A 34 1.59 15.44 2.07
C PRO A 34 3.01 15.04 1.66
N GLY A 35 3.99 15.90 1.96
CA GLY A 35 5.40 15.63 1.69
C GLY A 35 5.81 15.72 0.21
N LYS A 36 4.87 15.94 -0.71
CA LYS A 36 5.12 16.07 -2.17
C LYS A 36 5.95 14.90 -2.72
N PRO A 37 5.45 13.67 -2.65
CA PRO A 37 6.15 12.50 -3.18
C PRO A 37 6.43 12.65 -4.68
N ASP A 38 7.54 12.07 -5.15
CA ASP A 38 7.94 12.14 -6.55
C ASP A 38 6.96 11.38 -7.45
N ILE A 39 6.40 10.28 -6.94
CA ILE A 39 5.47 9.42 -7.66
C ILE A 39 4.29 9.07 -6.74
N VAL A 40 3.07 9.24 -7.24
CA VAL A 40 1.83 8.89 -6.54
C VAL A 40 1.05 7.86 -7.31
N MET A 41 0.82 6.71 -6.72
CA MET A 41 0.08 5.59 -7.30
C MET A 41 -1.25 5.41 -6.55
N ARG A 42 -2.30 6.08 -7.04
CA ARG A 42 -3.61 6.11 -6.35
C ARG A 42 -4.26 4.74 -6.23
N THR A 43 -4.18 3.92 -7.29
CA THR A 43 -4.73 2.56 -7.31
C THR A 43 -4.12 1.70 -6.21
N TYR A 44 -2.82 1.86 -5.99
CA TYR A 44 -2.05 1.14 -4.97
C TYR A 44 -2.03 1.86 -3.63
N ARG A 45 -2.63 3.06 -3.53
CA ARG A 45 -2.55 3.93 -2.34
C ARG A 45 -1.11 4.10 -1.84
N THR A 46 -0.17 4.24 -2.75
CA THR A 46 1.27 4.27 -2.46
C THR A 46 1.89 5.59 -2.92
N ALA A 47 2.71 6.17 -2.05
CA ALA A 47 3.53 7.35 -2.28
C ALA A 47 5.00 6.91 -2.33
N ILE A 48 5.70 7.21 -3.43
CA ILE A 48 7.11 6.83 -3.62
C ILE A 48 7.96 8.10 -3.58
N PHE A 49 9.01 8.05 -2.77
CA PHE A 49 10.07 9.06 -2.68
C PHE A 49 11.36 8.49 -3.23
N VAL A 50 12.04 9.26 -4.06
CA VAL A 50 13.34 8.91 -4.63
C VAL A 50 14.39 9.83 -4.04
N ASN A 51 15.03 9.36 -2.98
CA ASN A 51 15.91 10.17 -2.16
C ASN A 51 17.38 10.10 -2.62
N GLY A 52 18.00 11.25 -2.82
CA GLY A 52 19.45 11.35 -2.97
C GLY A 52 20.15 11.02 -1.65
N CYS A 53 21.12 10.11 -1.67
CA CYS A 53 21.77 9.63 -0.44
C CYS A 53 22.37 10.75 0.41
N PHE A 54 23.05 11.69 -0.21
CA PHE A 54 23.66 12.82 0.49
C PHE A 54 22.64 13.76 1.11
N TRP A 55 21.61 14.16 0.35
CA TRP A 55 20.65 15.18 0.78
C TRP A 55 19.73 14.73 1.89
N HIS A 56 19.43 13.45 1.95
CA HIS A 56 18.52 12.85 2.92
C HIS A 56 19.25 12.00 3.97
N GLY A 57 20.59 11.93 3.92
CA GLY A 57 21.41 11.24 4.89
C GLY A 57 21.13 9.74 4.97
N HIS A 58 21.29 9.04 3.84
CA HIS A 58 21.09 7.59 3.80
C HIS A 58 22.06 6.88 4.73
N ASP A 59 21.52 6.13 5.70
CA ASP A 59 22.27 5.39 6.72
C ASP A 59 23.23 6.28 7.56
N VAL A 60 23.00 7.60 7.56
CA VAL A 60 23.75 8.52 8.42
C VAL A 60 22.99 8.69 9.75
N VAL A 61 23.63 8.26 10.82
CA VAL A 61 23.14 8.50 12.17
C VAL A 61 23.62 9.85 12.65
N VAL A 62 22.67 10.77 12.86
CA VAL A 62 22.94 12.08 13.47
C VAL A 62 22.44 12.02 14.91
N PRO A 63 23.32 12.03 15.92
CA PRO A 63 22.91 11.97 17.32
C PRO A 63 22.01 13.14 17.72
N GLN A 64 20.98 12.86 18.51
CA GLN A 64 20.05 13.89 18.98
C GLN A 64 20.58 14.69 20.19
N LEU A 65 21.63 14.21 20.86
CA LEU A 65 22.19 14.86 22.04
C LEU A 65 23.16 16.00 21.66
N SER A 66 22.91 17.15 22.21
CA SER A 66 23.83 18.29 22.16
C SER A 66 25.17 17.88 22.79
N GLY A 67 26.24 17.94 22.01
CA GLY A 67 27.59 17.62 22.46
C GLY A 67 28.21 16.35 21.86
N CYS A 68 27.45 15.47 21.25
CA CYS A 68 27.99 14.29 20.56
C CYS A 68 28.11 14.57 19.06
N ASN A 69 29.31 14.91 18.60
CA ASN A 69 29.60 15.15 17.16
C ASN A 69 29.89 13.84 16.38
N LEU A 70 29.52 12.70 16.94
CA LEU A 70 29.75 11.42 16.32
C LEU A 70 28.71 11.17 15.22
N VAL A 71 28.98 11.66 14.03
CA VAL A 71 28.20 11.35 12.85
C VAL A 71 28.82 10.14 12.16
N VAL A 72 28.04 9.06 12.08
CA VAL A 72 28.47 7.88 11.33
C VAL A 72 28.11 8.10 9.88
N ASN A 73 29.12 8.17 9.02
CA ASN A 73 28.93 8.23 7.57
C ASN A 73 28.62 6.83 7.03
N SER A 74 27.79 6.79 6.00
CA SER A 74 27.57 5.57 5.22
C SER A 74 28.45 5.56 3.96
N ASP A 75 28.57 4.40 3.31
CA ASP A 75 29.36 4.27 2.06
C ASP A 75 28.85 5.16 0.93
N CYS A 76 27.55 5.44 0.90
CA CYS A 76 26.91 6.25 -0.14
C CYS A 76 26.63 7.70 0.29
N CYS A 77 26.81 8.04 1.57
CA CYS A 77 26.63 9.39 2.09
C CYS A 77 27.81 9.78 2.98
N LYS A 78 28.71 10.57 2.42
CA LYS A 78 29.88 11.11 3.14
C LYS A 78 29.68 12.60 3.38
N ILE A 79 29.63 13.00 4.65
CA ILE A 79 29.50 14.41 5.02
C ILE A 79 30.86 15.09 4.83
N PRO A 80 30.91 16.22 4.09
CA PRO A 80 32.14 16.98 3.90
C PRO A 80 32.75 17.42 5.23
N THR A 81 34.07 17.46 5.28
CA THR A 81 34.80 17.99 6.46
C THR A 81 34.66 19.52 6.55
N THR A 82 34.61 20.19 5.39
CA THR A 82 34.40 21.65 5.32
C THR A 82 32.94 21.97 5.64
N ASN A 83 32.72 22.92 6.59
CA ASN A 83 31.40 23.31 7.09
C ASN A 83 30.57 22.12 7.60
N ARG A 84 31.22 21.20 8.28
CA ARG A 84 30.61 19.96 8.77
C ARG A 84 29.34 20.20 9.59
N GLU A 85 29.38 21.16 10.52
CA GLU A 85 28.25 21.50 11.37
C GLU A 85 27.01 21.92 10.56
N PHE A 86 27.21 22.75 9.55
CA PHE A 86 26.16 23.17 8.64
C PHE A 86 25.52 21.97 7.94
N TRP A 87 26.34 21.05 7.42
CA TRP A 87 25.83 19.88 6.72
C TRP A 87 25.10 18.91 7.65
N VAL A 88 25.64 18.67 8.82
CA VAL A 88 25.01 17.85 9.85
C VAL A 88 23.64 18.43 10.24
N ALA A 89 23.56 19.72 10.53
CA ALA A 89 22.31 20.38 10.84
C ALA A 89 21.31 20.36 9.68
N LYS A 90 21.78 20.48 8.46
CA LYS A 90 20.92 20.42 7.27
C LYS A 90 20.36 19.02 7.03
N ILE A 91 21.20 17.99 7.11
CA ILE A 91 20.78 16.57 6.96
C ILE A 91 19.78 16.21 8.04
N ARG A 92 20.04 16.58 9.29
CA ARG A 92 19.11 16.34 10.42
C ARG A 92 17.73 16.92 10.12
N ARG A 93 17.66 18.20 9.75
CA ARG A 93 16.40 18.87 9.42
C ARG A 93 15.67 18.17 8.26
N ASN A 94 16.38 17.69 7.26
CA ASN A 94 15.80 16.93 6.16
C ASN A 94 15.24 15.60 6.66
N GLN A 95 15.99 14.82 7.45
CA GLN A 95 15.53 13.56 8.02
C GLN A 95 14.28 13.74 8.90
N GLU A 96 14.26 14.74 9.79
CA GLU A 96 13.11 15.06 10.63
C GLU A 96 11.88 15.45 9.82
N ARG A 97 12.06 16.27 8.80
CA ARG A 97 10.98 16.63 7.88
C ARG A 97 10.44 15.43 7.14
N ASP A 98 11.31 14.57 6.62
CA ASP A 98 10.94 13.38 5.88
C ASP A 98 10.17 12.40 6.78
N GLN A 99 10.66 12.16 8.00
CA GLN A 99 9.96 11.31 8.98
C GLN A 99 8.56 11.83 9.32
N ARG A 100 8.40 13.15 9.55
CA ARG A 100 7.08 13.75 9.78
C ARG A 100 6.15 13.56 8.58
N ASN A 101 6.65 13.76 7.36
CA ASN A 101 5.87 13.57 6.15
C ASN A 101 5.46 12.09 5.96
N TYR A 102 6.37 11.17 6.23
CA TYR A 102 6.09 9.73 6.12
C TYR A 102 5.07 9.27 7.17
N ALA A 103 5.16 9.76 8.39
CA ALA A 103 4.17 9.48 9.44
C ALA A 103 2.79 10.00 9.01
N LEU A 104 2.70 11.27 8.60
CA LEU A 104 1.45 11.88 8.14
C LEU A 104 0.82 11.12 6.96
N LEU A 105 1.62 10.62 6.04
CA LEU A 105 1.13 9.80 4.93
C LEU A 105 0.56 8.47 5.41
N ARG A 106 1.27 7.77 6.31
CA ARG A 106 0.80 6.51 6.87
C ARG A 106 -0.50 6.68 7.66
N ASP A 107 -0.61 7.72 8.46
CA ASP A 107 -1.83 8.06 9.22
C ASP A 107 -3.02 8.32 8.29
N ASN A 108 -2.77 8.87 7.10
CA ASN A 108 -3.75 9.05 6.05
C ASN A 108 -3.98 7.79 5.19
N GLY A 109 -3.47 6.63 5.59
CA GLY A 109 -3.66 5.35 4.93
C GLY A 109 -2.89 5.18 3.62
N TRP A 110 -1.80 5.92 3.43
CA TRP A 110 -0.88 5.73 2.32
C TRP A 110 0.26 4.79 2.72
N GLN A 111 0.62 3.88 1.84
CA GLN A 111 1.90 3.20 1.92
C GLN A 111 3.00 4.16 1.45
N VAL A 112 4.10 4.20 2.20
CA VAL A 112 5.27 5.01 1.86
C VAL A 112 6.40 4.08 1.43
N VAL A 113 6.90 4.30 0.22
CA VAL A 113 8.07 3.61 -0.31
C VAL A 113 9.17 4.63 -0.53
N VAL A 114 10.33 4.42 0.07
CA VAL A 114 11.52 5.25 -0.12
C VAL A 114 12.53 4.44 -0.92
N ILE A 115 13.00 5.01 -2.01
CA ILE A 115 14.02 4.43 -2.88
C ILE A 115 15.24 5.35 -2.82
N TRP A 116 16.40 4.79 -2.51
CA TRP A 116 17.63 5.55 -2.42
C TRP A 116 18.42 5.55 -3.75
N GLU A 117 19.08 6.65 -4.02
CA GLU A 117 19.87 6.80 -5.25
C GLU A 117 20.90 5.66 -5.45
N CYS A 118 21.54 5.19 -4.37
CA CYS A 118 22.49 4.07 -4.44
C CYS A 118 21.86 2.75 -4.88
N GLN A 119 20.57 2.55 -4.58
CA GLN A 119 19.78 1.37 -4.96
C GLN A 119 19.38 1.40 -6.45
N LEU A 120 19.58 2.52 -7.13
CA LEU A 120 19.24 2.69 -8.55
C LEU A 120 20.45 2.56 -9.47
N LYS A 121 21.61 2.10 -8.97
CA LYS A 121 22.77 1.75 -9.80
C LYS A 121 22.42 0.57 -10.71
N THR A 122 23.04 0.51 -11.88
CA THR A 122 22.73 -0.49 -12.92
C THR A 122 22.77 -1.93 -12.42
N ALA A 123 23.70 -2.25 -11.51
CA ALA A 123 23.85 -3.61 -10.98
C ALA A 123 22.72 -4.05 -10.03
N VAL A 124 21.99 -3.12 -9.41
CA VAL A 124 21.03 -3.44 -8.34
C VAL A 124 19.61 -2.94 -8.61
N ILE A 125 19.41 -2.13 -9.65
CA ILE A 125 18.11 -1.50 -9.94
C ILE A 125 17.00 -2.52 -10.13
N GLU A 126 17.23 -3.63 -10.83
CA GLU A 126 16.22 -4.66 -11.08
C GLU A 126 15.75 -5.31 -9.77
N HIS A 127 16.68 -5.63 -8.88
CA HIS A 127 16.36 -6.17 -7.56
C HIS A 127 15.51 -5.17 -6.75
N THR A 128 15.96 -3.93 -6.68
CA THR A 128 15.24 -2.85 -5.96
C THR A 128 13.83 -2.65 -6.50
N MET A 129 13.68 -2.62 -7.81
CA MET A 129 12.36 -2.38 -8.41
C MET A 129 11.42 -3.59 -8.27
N ARG A 130 11.94 -4.82 -8.24
CA ARG A 130 11.13 -6.00 -7.90
C ARG A 130 10.63 -5.96 -6.46
N GLU A 131 11.45 -5.51 -5.50
CA GLU A 131 10.99 -5.29 -4.12
C GLU A 131 9.88 -4.23 -4.05
N VAL A 132 10.00 -3.17 -4.85
CA VAL A 132 8.93 -2.15 -4.96
C VAL A 132 7.65 -2.77 -5.51
N GLU A 133 7.75 -3.58 -6.54
CA GLU A 133 6.62 -4.31 -7.14
C GLU A 133 5.92 -5.20 -6.13
N VAL A 134 6.65 -5.99 -5.36
CA VAL A 134 6.09 -6.82 -4.29
C VAL A 134 5.32 -5.96 -3.29
N LYS A 135 5.90 -4.86 -2.81
CA LYS A 135 5.23 -3.92 -1.90
C LYS A 135 3.95 -3.32 -2.49
N LEU A 136 3.94 -2.98 -3.78
CA LEU A 136 2.76 -2.47 -4.46
C LEU A 136 1.65 -3.52 -4.50
N ASN A 137 1.98 -4.75 -4.86
CA ASN A 137 1.02 -5.85 -4.98
C ASN A 137 0.45 -6.24 -3.60
N ASP A 138 1.28 -6.32 -2.57
CA ASP A 138 0.85 -6.60 -1.20
C ASP A 138 -0.12 -5.53 -0.69
N ASN A 139 0.17 -4.26 -0.98
CA ASN A 139 -0.72 -3.18 -0.59
C ASN A 139 -2.05 -3.24 -1.34
N LEU A 140 -2.02 -3.52 -2.63
CA LEU A 140 -3.22 -3.69 -3.44
C LEU A 140 -4.09 -4.82 -2.91
N LEU A 141 -3.52 -5.99 -2.63
CA LEU A 141 -4.21 -7.13 -2.04
C LEU A 141 -4.83 -6.78 -0.68
N SER A 142 -4.11 -6.03 0.16
CA SER A 142 -4.60 -5.56 1.45
C SER A 142 -5.78 -4.60 1.31
N LEU A 143 -5.78 -3.73 0.29
CA LEU A 143 -6.88 -2.83 -0.03
C LEU A 143 -8.12 -3.61 -0.53
N TYR A 144 -7.93 -4.65 -1.34
CA TYR A 144 -9.00 -5.52 -1.80
C TYR A 144 -9.64 -6.28 -0.63
N LYS A 145 -8.86 -6.91 0.23
CA LYS A 145 -9.37 -7.63 1.42
C LYS A 145 -10.22 -6.74 2.34
N ARG A 146 -9.93 -5.44 2.42
CA ARG A 146 -10.74 -4.49 3.20
C ARG A 146 -12.04 -4.09 2.50
N ARG A 147 -12.12 -4.22 1.18
CA ARG A 147 -13.28 -3.81 0.37
C ARG A 147 -14.24 -4.95 0.06
N THR A 148 -13.79 -6.20 0.09
CA THR A 148 -14.68 -7.34 -0.11
C THR A 148 -15.65 -7.42 1.07
N PRO A 149 -16.97 -7.43 0.84
CA PRO A 149 -17.93 -7.78 1.88
C PRO A 149 -17.55 -9.13 2.47
N LYS A 150 -17.78 -9.33 3.77
CA LYS A 150 -17.66 -10.66 4.37
C LYS A 150 -18.44 -11.64 3.48
N PRO A 151 -17.90 -12.84 3.19
CA PRO A 151 -18.64 -13.80 2.42
C PRO A 151 -20.03 -13.97 3.07
N TYR A 152 -21.05 -14.01 2.24
CA TYR A 152 -22.43 -14.25 2.66
C TYR A 152 -22.39 -15.52 3.52
N ARG A 153 -22.70 -15.39 4.81
CA ARG A 153 -23.00 -16.53 5.65
C ARG A 153 -24.31 -17.05 5.09
N GLU A 154 -24.31 -18.21 4.45
CA GLU A 154 -25.53 -18.97 4.26
C GLU A 154 -26.09 -19.18 5.67
N GLU A 155 -27.09 -18.39 6.02
CA GLU A 155 -28.00 -18.78 7.09
C GLU A 155 -28.57 -20.10 6.61
N GLN A 156 -28.28 -21.18 7.32
CA GLN A 156 -28.98 -22.44 7.19
C GLN A 156 -30.43 -22.17 7.66
N GLY A 157 -31.16 -21.42 6.87
CA GLY A 157 -32.58 -21.33 6.92
C GLY A 157 -33.10 -22.65 6.41
N GLN A 158 -33.70 -23.44 7.29
CA GLN A 158 -34.53 -24.58 6.92
C GLN A 158 -35.45 -24.12 5.81
N ILE A 159 -35.21 -24.55 4.59
CA ILE A 159 -36.18 -24.51 3.52
C ILE A 159 -37.23 -25.57 3.96
N GLN A 160 -38.21 -25.15 4.73
CA GLN A 160 -39.49 -25.85 4.77
C GLN A 160 -40.04 -25.73 3.35
N THR A 161 -39.87 -26.79 2.58
CA THR A 161 -40.47 -26.88 1.26
C THR A 161 -41.99 -26.99 1.47
N ALA A 162 -42.71 -26.02 0.94
CA ALA A 162 -44.18 -25.99 0.90
C ALA A 162 -44.79 -27.18 0.16
N ALA A 163 -43.98 -28.21 -0.15
CA ALA A 163 -44.40 -29.44 -0.79
C ALA A 163 -44.89 -30.52 0.20
N GLU A 164 -44.60 -30.42 1.51
CA GLU A 164 -45.04 -31.41 2.49
C GLU A 164 -46.46 -31.15 3.03
N ASP A 165 -46.94 -29.90 3.01
CA ASP A 165 -48.28 -29.54 3.47
C ASP A 165 -49.36 -29.94 2.44
N ASP A 166 -49.05 -30.07 1.17
CA ASP A 166 -50.02 -30.43 0.11
C ASP A 166 -50.25 -31.96 0.03
N ILE A 167 -49.35 -32.78 0.56
CA ILE A 167 -49.52 -34.24 0.58
C ILE A 167 -50.39 -34.67 1.77
N LEU A 168 -50.31 -33.98 2.89
CA LEU A 168 -51.13 -34.28 4.08
C LEU A 168 -52.59 -33.81 3.94
N SER A 169 -52.85 -32.76 3.19
CA SER A 169 -54.21 -32.28 2.92
C SER A 169 -54.98 -33.17 1.90
N ARG A 170 -54.27 -33.82 0.97
CA ARG A 170 -54.88 -34.75 -0.01
C ARG A 170 -55.20 -36.14 0.55
N SER A 171 -54.51 -36.59 1.57
CA SER A 171 -54.79 -37.86 2.23
C SER A 171 -55.99 -37.80 3.20
N ALA A 172 -56.33 -36.61 3.68
CA ALA A 172 -57.48 -36.39 4.57
C ALA A 172 -58.85 -36.29 3.86
N LEU A 173 -58.83 -36.09 2.52
CA LEU A 173 -60.07 -35.97 1.73
C LEU A 173 -60.49 -37.26 1.01
N SER A 174 -59.73 -38.35 1.08
CA SER A 174 -60.08 -39.61 0.42
C SER A 174 -60.63 -40.66 1.36
N GLY A 175 -60.93 -40.32 2.61
CA GLY A 175 -61.39 -41.25 3.66
C GLY A 175 -62.89 -41.23 4.00
N VAL A 176 -63.74 -40.49 3.26
CA VAL A 176 -65.19 -40.45 3.52
C VAL A 176 -65.95 -40.74 2.25
N GLU A 177 -66.06 -42.02 1.89
CA GLU A 177 -67.12 -42.55 1.07
C GLU A 177 -66.97 -44.06 0.97
N LYS A 178 -67.59 -44.82 1.88
CA LYS A 178 -68.16 -46.16 1.64
C LYS A 178 -68.68 -46.78 2.92
N THR A 179 -69.82 -46.35 3.35
CA THR A 179 -70.70 -47.23 4.12
C THR A 179 -72.13 -46.74 3.88
N GLU A 180 -72.74 -47.26 2.88
CA GLU A 180 -74.20 -47.44 2.89
C GLU A 180 -74.65 -48.26 1.68
N LYS A 181 -75.06 -49.39 1.91
CA LYS A 181 -76.16 -50.19 1.32
C LYS A 181 -75.84 -51.66 1.21
N CYS A 182 -76.37 -52.37 2.18
CA CYS A 182 -76.97 -53.67 1.87
C CYS A 182 -77.87 -54.04 3.01
N THR A 183 -79.18 -53.82 2.79
CA THR A 183 -80.25 -54.49 3.51
C THR A 183 -81.38 -54.76 2.52
N ILE A 184 -81.95 -55.97 2.66
CA ILE A 184 -83.27 -56.47 2.14
C ILE A 184 -83.07 -57.37 0.90
N SER A 185 -83.34 -58.54 0.96
CA SER A 185 -84.35 -59.53 1.31
C SER A 185 -83.89 -60.94 1.03
#